data_49e996f938b459dcdcb20cdb92a644aa
#
_entry.id   49e996f938b459dcdcb20cdb92a644aa
#
_cell.length_a   1.000
_cell.length_b   1.000
_cell.length_c   1.000
_cell.angle_alpha   90.00
_cell.angle_beta   90.00
_cell.angle_gamma   90.00
#
_symmetry.space_group_name_H-M   'P 1'
#
loop_
_entity.id
_entity.type
_entity.pdbx_description
1 polymer ?
#
loop_
_entity_poly.entity_id
_entity_poly.type
_entity_poly.pdbx_seq_one_letter_code
_entity_poly.pdbx_strand_id
1 'polypeptide(L)'
;MNKYDNIPVEKFQFAKRVDIHHDSKFSTKPVSYFQGAFKRFCKNKGAVVAAVVIAILVLFAIIAPICTPYTPAYVDPIYGSTRPKNNLFVNTNFWDGCRVKETGYAGVMRDYALGLETGREVIKNGEYTVSEDGKVFTYRYDTYYGVGFGSYRLITKAEFEDIQRYQNETGRQVIYPTVEIKWRDDNERDNTVAPQDKDNADIYYKTKIEKGKTAIVYSPEGDIIPNYWKLEVGKKSGLAAEYNSLRIEGEYGVDQNGNIIESAEDITEDTKQYYYVYGRKVSGGMIEVRAEYYEYYTYLHSQVKKDGIAEPYFLFGTTAEGKDIFACLSNGARFSFIFAIVVAVVNLIVGAIWGSISGYFGGKIDLTMERFVEILGSVPSMIVITLLKYHMGSSSHVLVLFISFFITGWIGMAGTTRMQFYRFKNQEYVLAARTLGARDARIMFKHIFPNGLGTIVTSCALVIPSMIYTETNLSYLGIVNLEYGNITSVGTLIAAGQQNLMYAPYIALFPCAFLVLLMLSFNLFGNGLRDAFNPSLRGSED
;
A
#
# COMPACT_ATOMS: atom_id res chain seq x y z
N MET A 1 -13.28 -68.04 -68.65
CA MET A 1 -11.84 -67.79 -68.64
C MET A 1 -11.56 -66.88 -67.46
N ASN A 2 -10.93 -67.47 -66.42
CA ASN A 2 -10.64 -66.74 -65.18
C ASN A 2 -9.50 -65.73 -65.41
N LYS A 3 -9.74 -64.50 -64.99
CA LYS A 3 -8.84 -63.34 -65.15
C LYS A 3 -7.45 -63.52 -64.48
N TYR A 4 -7.21 -64.70 -63.88
CA TYR A 4 -6.01 -64.99 -63.12
C TYR A 4 -5.12 -66.12 -63.69
N ASP A 5 -5.52 -66.74 -64.84
CA ASP A 5 -4.83 -67.89 -65.40
C ASP A 5 -3.50 -67.56 -66.14
N ASN A 6 -3.14 -66.27 -66.25
CA ASN A 6 -1.94 -65.79 -66.95
C ASN A 6 -0.91 -65.09 -66.04
N ILE A 7 -0.88 -65.43 -64.76
CA ILE A 7 0.12 -64.85 -63.88
C ILE A 7 1.34 -65.78 -63.87
N PRO A 8 2.50 -65.32 -64.30
CA PRO A 8 3.73 -66.15 -64.27
C PRO A 8 4.04 -66.67 -62.88
N VAL A 9 4.42 -67.91 -62.73
CA VAL A 9 4.76 -68.62 -61.48
C VAL A 9 5.80 -67.84 -60.64
N GLU A 10 6.65 -67.06 -61.30
CA GLU A 10 7.66 -66.19 -60.67
C GLU A 10 7.06 -65.09 -59.81
N LYS A 11 5.78 -64.72 -60.00
CA LYS A 11 5.12 -63.77 -59.17
C LYS A 11 4.52 -64.33 -57.84
N PHE A 12 4.54 -65.64 -57.69
CA PHE A 12 4.20 -66.35 -56.49
C PHE A 12 5.38 -66.70 -55.58
N GLN A 13 6.51 -65.97 -55.75
CA GLN A 13 7.60 -66.07 -54.78
C GLN A 13 7.12 -65.34 -53.48
N PHE A 14 7.34 -66.00 -52.34
CA PHE A 14 7.13 -65.39 -51.05
C PHE A 14 7.87 -64.06 -51.05
N ALA A 15 7.15 -62.99 -50.78
CA ALA A 15 7.76 -61.68 -50.59
C ALA A 15 8.95 -61.86 -49.63
N LYS A 16 10.15 -61.51 -50.08
CA LYS A 16 11.31 -61.48 -49.19
C LYS A 16 10.84 -60.74 -47.92
N ARG A 17 10.98 -61.38 -46.77
CA ARG A 17 10.78 -60.69 -45.49
C ARG A 17 11.53 -59.37 -45.61
N VAL A 18 10.82 -58.30 -45.77
CA VAL A 18 11.35 -56.97 -45.52
C VAL A 18 11.82 -57.09 -44.08
N ASP A 19 13.12 -56.95 -43.87
CA ASP A 19 13.64 -56.86 -42.50
C ASP A 19 12.75 -55.88 -41.77
N ILE A 20 12.00 -56.41 -40.82
CA ILE A 20 11.24 -55.56 -39.90
C ILE A 20 12.32 -54.70 -39.30
N HIS A 21 12.37 -53.42 -39.73
CA HIS A 21 13.23 -52.45 -39.10
C HIS A 21 13.01 -52.66 -37.60
N HIS A 22 13.99 -53.24 -36.93
CA HIS A 22 14.02 -53.25 -35.48
C HIS A 22 13.69 -51.85 -35.07
N ASP A 23 12.59 -51.69 -34.29
CA ASP A 23 12.14 -50.41 -33.75
C ASP A 23 13.37 -49.61 -33.40
N SER A 24 13.66 -48.59 -34.19
CA SER A 24 14.74 -47.68 -33.92
C SER A 24 14.48 -47.16 -32.51
N LYS A 25 15.38 -47.49 -31.59
CA LYS A 25 15.26 -47.01 -30.18
C LYS A 25 14.91 -45.53 -30.27
N PHE A 26 13.77 -45.16 -29.72
CA PHE A 26 13.35 -43.76 -29.69
C PHE A 26 14.57 -42.94 -29.30
N SER A 27 15.00 -42.06 -30.18
CA SER A 27 16.20 -41.22 -30.01
C SER A 27 16.01 -40.25 -28.83
N THR A 28 14.77 -40.07 -28.39
CA THR A 28 14.36 -39.19 -27.27
C THR A 28 13.86 -40.01 -26.10
N LYS A 29 14.40 -39.75 -24.90
CA LYS A 29 13.87 -40.32 -23.66
C LYS A 29 12.42 -39.93 -23.49
N PRO A 30 11.50 -40.85 -23.10
CA PRO A 30 10.10 -40.52 -22.85
C PRO A 30 10.02 -39.45 -21.77
N VAL A 31 9.44 -38.32 -22.11
CA VAL A 31 9.28 -37.16 -21.20
C VAL A 31 7.93 -37.27 -20.54
N SER A 32 7.90 -37.11 -19.21
CA SER A 32 6.64 -37.01 -18.46
C SER A 32 5.73 -35.93 -19.02
N TYR A 33 4.41 -36.14 -18.94
CA TYR A 33 3.39 -35.17 -19.39
C TYR A 33 3.65 -33.74 -18.88
N PHE A 34 3.91 -33.61 -17.57
CA PHE A 34 4.19 -32.33 -16.93
C PHE A 34 5.54 -31.74 -17.39
N GLN A 35 6.55 -32.57 -17.57
CA GLN A 35 7.86 -32.11 -18.05
C GLN A 35 7.80 -31.61 -19.50
N GLY A 36 7.01 -32.26 -20.35
CA GLY A 36 6.74 -31.79 -21.70
C GLY A 36 5.96 -30.48 -21.72
N ALA A 37 4.92 -30.35 -20.88
CA ALA A 37 4.17 -29.10 -20.74
C ALA A 37 5.07 -27.97 -20.22
N PHE A 38 5.91 -28.22 -19.23
CA PHE A 38 6.85 -27.22 -18.72
C PHE A 38 7.85 -26.75 -19.78
N LYS A 39 8.41 -27.65 -20.58
CA LYS A 39 9.29 -27.27 -21.70
C LYS A 39 8.58 -26.37 -22.71
N ARG A 40 7.32 -26.68 -23.08
CA ARG A 40 6.52 -25.84 -23.98
C ARG A 40 6.19 -24.48 -23.36
N PHE A 41 5.85 -24.45 -22.06
CA PHE A 41 5.66 -23.20 -21.34
C PHE A 41 6.89 -22.29 -21.40
N CYS A 42 8.08 -22.84 -21.18
CA CYS A 42 9.34 -22.09 -21.24
C CYS A 42 9.70 -21.57 -22.64
N LYS A 43 9.16 -22.16 -23.72
CA LYS A 43 9.32 -21.63 -25.08
C LYS A 43 8.47 -20.37 -25.32
N ASN A 44 7.37 -20.18 -24.60
CA ASN A 44 6.53 -19.00 -24.68
C ASN A 44 7.12 -17.85 -23.86
N LYS A 45 7.87 -16.94 -24.51
CA LYS A 45 8.54 -15.80 -23.85
C LYS A 45 7.58 -14.92 -23.05
N GLY A 46 6.36 -14.66 -23.59
CA GLY A 46 5.36 -13.86 -22.90
C GLY A 46 4.88 -14.48 -21.59
N ALA A 47 4.66 -15.80 -21.60
CA ALA A 47 4.26 -16.56 -20.41
C ALA A 47 5.37 -16.60 -19.35
N VAL A 48 6.64 -16.73 -19.79
CA VAL A 48 7.79 -16.70 -18.86
C VAL A 48 7.95 -15.33 -18.22
N VAL A 49 7.86 -14.24 -18.99
CA VAL A 49 7.90 -12.87 -18.43
C VAL A 49 6.77 -12.69 -17.44
N ALA A 50 5.56 -13.12 -17.78
CA ALA A 50 4.41 -13.04 -16.88
C ALA A 50 4.62 -13.84 -15.58
N ALA A 51 5.19 -15.04 -15.67
CA ALA A 51 5.55 -15.84 -14.48
C ALA A 51 6.58 -15.14 -13.58
N VAL A 52 7.56 -14.47 -14.17
CA VAL A 52 8.55 -13.68 -13.43
C VAL A 52 7.89 -12.49 -12.73
N VAL A 53 7.01 -11.75 -13.43
CA VAL A 53 6.28 -10.63 -12.80
C VAL A 53 5.39 -11.12 -11.66
N ILE A 54 4.65 -12.22 -11.83
CA ILE A 54 3.86 -12.82 -10.74
C ILE A 54 4.77 -13.18 -9.56
N ALA A 55 5.92 -13.80 -9.81
CA ALA A 55 6.88 -14.13 -8.75
C ALA A 55 7.37 -12.87 -8.00
N ILE A 56 7.66 -11.78 -8.71
CA ILE A 56 8.04 -10.51 -8.11
C ILE A 56 6.90 -9.95 -7.25
N LEU A 57 5.65 -9.97 -7.73
CA LEU A 57 4.50 -9.49 -6.97
C LEU A 57 4.23 -10.33 -5.71
N VAL A 58 4.40 -11.65 -5.81
CA VAL A 58 4.29 -12.55 -4.65
C VAL A 58 5.43 -12.32 -3.65
N LEU A 59 6.67 -12.17 -4.14
CA LEU A 59 7.81 -11.83 -3.28
C LEU A 59 7.63 -10.47 -2.60
N PHE A 60 7.11 -9.47 -3.32
CA PHE A 60 6.74 -8.19 -2.74
C PHE A 60 5.74 -8.38 -1.59
N ALA A 61 4.66 -9.15 -1.79
CA ALA A 61 3.66 -9.41 -0.76
C ALA A 61 4.20 -10.15 0.47
N ILE A 62 5.27 -10.94 0.33
CA ILE A 62 5.87 -11.71 1.43
C ILE A 62 6.98 -10.90 2.12
N ILE A 63 7.88 -10.30 1.35
CA ILE A 63 9.11 -9.69 1.85
C ILE A 63 8.87 -8.25 2.33
N ALA A 64 8.12 -7.43 1.57
CA ALA A 64 7.94 -6.03 1.88
C ALA A 64 7.30 -5.77 3.26
N PRO A 65 6.29 -6.55 3.74
CA PRO A 65 5.76 -6.38 5.10
C PRO A 65 6.78 -6.66 6.21
N ILE A 66 7.85 -7.39 5.91
CA ILE A 66 8.91 -7.72 6.87
C ILE A 66 9.99 -6.63 6.88
N CYS A 67 10.22 -6.02 5.70
CA CYS A 67 11.27 -5.00 5.52
C CYS A 67 10.82 -3.59 5.92
N THR A 68 9.51 -3.30 5.94
CA THR A 68 9.01 -2.00 6.36
C THR A 68 8.85 -1.95 7.88
N PRO A 69 9.29 -0.86 8.54
CA PRO A 69 9.06 -0.66 9.96
C PRO A 69 7.60 -0.27 10.27
N TYR A 70 6.84 0.15 9.25
CA TYR A 70 5.44 0.55 9.40
C TYR A 70 4.49 -0.65 9.31
N THR A 71 3.41 -0.57 10.08
CA THR A 71 2.30 -1.52 10.00
C THR A 71 1.06 -0.85 9.39
N PRO A 72 0.08 -1.60 8.85
CA PRO A 72 -1.17 -1.01 8.38
C PRO A 72 -1.98 -0.28 9.45
N ALA A 73 -1.77 -0.61 10.73
CA ALA A 73 -2.41 0.08 11.86
C ALA A 73 -1.69 1.37 12.26
N TYR A 74 -0.48 1.60 11.78
CA TYR A 74 0.24 2.84 12.04
C TYR A 74 -0.43 4.01 11.34
N VAL A 75 -0.75 5.04 12.10
CA VAL A 75 -1.41 6.26 11.61
C VAL A 75 -0.66 7.47 12.15
N ASP A 76 -0.29 8.38 11.28
CA ASP A 76 0.27 9.67 11.65
C ASP A 76 -0.47 10.81 10.90
N PRO A 77 -1.48 11.43 11.53
CA PRO A 77 -2.30 12.45 10.86
C PRO A 77 -1.51 13.68 10.37
N ILE A 78 -0.37 13.96 10.99
CA ILE A 78 0.48 15.10 10.58
C ILE A 78 1.14 14.84 9.24
N TYR A 79 1.53 13.58 9.00
CA TYR A 79 2.04 13.12 7.71
C TYR A 79 0.93 12.66 6.76
N GLY A 80 -0.31 13.11 6.96
CA GLY A 80 -1.41 12.86 6.02
C GLY A 80 -1.13 13.42 4.63
N SER A 81 -1.34 12.62 3.58
CA SER A 81 -1.10 12.97 2.18
C SER A 81 0.34 13.42 1.88
N THR A 82 1.32 12.85 2.58
CA THR A 82 2.75 13.06 2.29
C THR A 82 3.11 12.42 0.95
N ARG A 83 3.84 13.13 0.12
CA ARG A 83 4.20 12.69 -1.24
C ARG A 83 5.18 11.50 -1.22
N PRO A 84 5.16 10.64 -2.24
CA PRO A 84 6.14 9.58 -2.39
C PRO A 84 7.56 10.13 -2.44
N LYS A 85 8.49 9.49 -1.71
CA LYS A 85 9.91 9.88 -1.68
C LYS A 85 10.79 8.67 -1.91
N ASN A 86 11.74 8.82 -2.84
CA ASN A 86 12.78 7.83 -3.07
C ASN A 86 14.12 8.55 -3.25
N ASN A 87 15.09 8.17 -2.46
CA ASN A 87 16.41 8.80 -2.44
C ASN A 87 17.14 8.75 -3.79
N LEU A 88 16.79 7.83 -4.69
CA LEU A 88 17.33 7.76 -6.04
C LEU A 88 16.82 8.90 -6.96
N PHE A 89 15.70 9.52 -6.60
CA PHE A 89 15.00 10.51 -7.41
C PHE A 89 14.95 11.91 -6.79
N VAL A 90 15.72 12.16 -5.73
CA VAL A 90 15.71 13.43 -4.96
C VAL A 90 15.94 14.67 -5.83
N ASN A 91 16.74 14.53 -6.91
CA ASN A 91 17.05 15.62 -7.83
C ASN A 91 16.17 15.63 -9.09
N THR A 92 15.15 14.80 -9.15
CA THR A 92 14.17 14.76 -10.23
C THR A 92 12.86 15.35 -9.73
N ASN A 93 12.04 15.87 -10.63
CA ASN A 93 10.71 16.36 -10.27
C ASN A 93 9.70 15.22 -10.04
N PHE A 94 10.18 14.00 -9.95
CA PHE A 94 9.38 12.77 -9.82
C PHE A 94 9.85 11.98 -8.59
N TRP A 95 8.94 11.60 -7.71
CA TRP A 95 9.19 10.74 -6.54
C TRP A 95 10.20 11.31 -5.52
N ASP A 96 10.19 12.63 -5.36
CA ASP A 96 11.14 13.36 -4.51
C ASP A 96 10.53 13.91 -3.20
N GLY A 97 9.29 13.57 -2.92
CA GLY A 97 8.58 14.02 -1.71
C GLY A 97 7.99 15.42 -1.80
N CYS A 98 8.13 16.10 -2.93
CA CYS A 98 7.69 17.48 -3.08
C CYS A 98 6.32 17.58 -3.78
N ARG A 99 5.62 18.68 -3.49
CA ARG A 99 4.41 19.08 -4.23
C ARG A 99 4.52 20.54 -4.64
N VAL A 100 3.81 20.91 -5.68
CA VAL A 100 3.59 22.32 -6.01
C VAL A 100 2.64 22.90 -4.97
N LYS A 101 3.01 24.04 -4.39
CA LYS A 101 2.23 24.80 -3.42
C LYS A 101 2.05 26.22 -3.91
N GLU A 102 0.82 26.70 -3.86
CA GLU A 102 0.45 28.06 -4.16
C GLU A 102 -0.03 28.73 -2.87
N THR A 103 0.53 29.86 -2.54
CA THR A 103 0.20 30.59 -1.31
C THR A 103 0.47 32.08 -1.43
N GLY A 104 -0.07 32.88 -0.52
CA GLY A 104 0.26 34.28 -0.40
C GLY A 104 1.64 34.51 0.24
N TYR A 105 2.06 35.79 0.28
CA TYR A 105 3.35 36.21 0.81
C TYR A 105 3.66 35.63 2.21
N ALA A 106 2.71 35.70 3.15
CA ALA A 106 2.91 35.18 4.49
C ALA A 106 3.19 33.67 4.52
N GLY A 107 2.61 32.92 3.59
CA GLY A 107 2.81 31.46 3.50
C GLY A 107 4.20 31.09 2.97
N VAL A 108 4.66 31.74 1.90
CA VAL A 108 6.00 31.47 1.35
C VAL A 108 7.10 31.89 2.33
N MET A 109 6.93 33.04 2.98
CA MET A 109 7.92 33.51 3.98
C MET A 109 7.98 32.62 5.21
N ARG A 110 6.84 32.08 5.64
CA ARG A 110 6.78 31.09 6.71
C ARG A 110 7.59 29.85 6.35
N ASP A 111 7.36 29.29 5.17
CA ASP A 111 8.02 28.07 4.76
C ASP A 111 9.52 28.31 4.47
N TYR A 112 9.87 29.51 4.02
CA TYR A 112 11.26 29.94 3.87
C TYR A 112 11.96 30.08 5.24
N ALA A 113 11.30 30.73 6.21
CA ALA A 113 11.82 30.86 7.58
C ALA A 113 12.03 29.48 8.25
N LEU A 114 11.11 28.55 8.02
CA LEU A 114 11.29 27.18 8.49
C LEU A 114 12.52 26.50 7.90
N GLY A 115 12.77 26.72 6.62
CA GLY A 115 13.98 26.22 5.97
C GLY A 115 15.27 26.78 6.58
N LEU A 116 15.31 28.07 6.84
CA LEU A 116 16.45 28.74 7.52
C LEU A 116 16.63 28.21 8.95
N GLU A 117 15.55 28.08 9.70
CA GLU A 117 15.57 27.63 11.08
C GLU A 117 16.09 26.20 11.24
N THR A 118 15.63 25.30 10.38
CA THR A 118 15.94 23.88 10.48
C THR A 118 17.15 23.45 9.66
N GLY A 119 17.67 24.34 8.79
CA GLY A 119 18.72 24.00 7.83
C GLY A 119 18.27 23.02 6.74
N ARG A 120 16.94 22.83 6.54
CA ARG A 120 16.37 21.89 5.59
C ARG A 120 15.70 22.60 4.41
N GLU A 121 15.72 21.97 3.25
CA GLU A 121 15.09 22.50 2.04
C GLU A 121 13.57 22.33 2.07
N VAL A 122 12.85 23.15 2.82
CA VAL A 122 11.37 23.18 2.82
C VAL A 122 10.83 23.67 1.48
N ILE A 123 11.48 24.70 0.92
CA ILE A 123 11.29 25.18 -0.47
C ILE A 123 12.42 24.61 -1.28
N LYS A 124 12.11 23.76 -2.25
CA LYS A 124 13.12 23.09 -3.06
C LYS A 124 13.96 24.13 -3.83
N ASN A 125 15.28 24.06 -3.69
CA ASN A 125 16.27 25.01 -4.23
C ASN A 125 16.09 26.47 -3.76
N GLY A 126 15.21 26.75 -2.79
CA GLY A 126 14.87 28.12 -2.39
C GLY A 126 14.13 28.95 -3.46
N GLU A 127 13.67 28.31 -4.55
CA GLU A 127 13.09 29.00 -5.71
C GLU A 127 11.57 29.10 -5.61
N TYR A 128 11.04 30.28 -5.94
CA TYR A 128 9.60 30.49 -6.09
C TYR A 128 9.31 31.42 -7.27
N THR A 129 8.15 31.29 -7.85
CA THR A 129 7.62 32.19 -8.89
C THR A 129 6.48 33.02 -8.31
N VAL A 130 6.32 34.23 -8.79
CA VAL A 130 5.29 35.18 -8.34
C VAL A 130 4.32 35.44 -9.49
N SER A 131 3.02 35.42 -9.22
CA SER A 131 2.00 35.78 -10.20
C SER A 131 2.12 37.26 -10.64
N GLU A 132 1.58 37.62 -11.81
CA GLU A 132 1.63 38.98 -12.37
C GLU A 132 1.03 40.02 -11.43
N ASP A 133 0.03 39.66 -10.62
CA ASP A 133 -0.58 40.54 -9.61
C ASP A 133 0.21 40.62 -8.29
N GLY A 134 1.32 39.89 -8.17
CA GLY A 134 2.18 39.88 -6.98
C GLY A 134 1.61 39.20 -5.75
N LYS A 135 0.44 38.55 -5.87
CA LYS A 135 -0.29 37.99 -4.70
C LYS A 135 -0.08 36.52 -4.44
N VAL A 136 0.19 35.75 -5.50
CA VAL A 136 0.34 34.29 -5.40
C VAL A 136 1.77 33.90 -5.66
N PHE A 137 2.32 33.13 -4.76
CA PHE A 137 3.65 32.55 -4.82
C PHE A 137 3.53 31.05 -5.07
N THR A 138 4.18 30.57 -6.11
CA THR A 138 4.17 29.16 -6.50
C THR A 138 5.57 28.58 -6.36
N TYR A 139 5.71 27.51 -5.62
CA TYR A 139 6.99 26.84 -5.37
C TYR A 139 6.84 25.35 -5.11
N ARG A 140 7.96 24.64 -5.15
CA ARG A 140 8.01 23.23 -4.79
C ARG A 140 8.26 23.09 -3.28
N TYR A 141 7.30 22.49 -2.60
CA TYR A 141 7.26 22.32 -1.15
C TYR A 141 7.53 20.89 -0.75
N ASP A 142 8.55 20.66 0.08
CA ASP A 142 8.83 19.34 0.65
C ASP A 142 7.79 18.99 1.70
N THR A 143 7.09 17.87 1.49
CA THR A 143 5.99 17.43 2.34
C THR A 143 6.45 16.73 3.62
N TYR A 144 7.73 16.47 3.78
CA TYR A 144 8.32 15.91 5.00
C TYR A 144 8.80 17.00 5.95
N TYR A 145 9.52 17.99 5.43
CA TYR A 145 10.13 19.04 6.24
C TYR A 145 9.18 20.17 6.61
N GLY A 146 8.20 20.44 5.76
CA GLY A 146 7.31 21.56 5.96
C GLY A 146 6.05 21.27 6.76
N VAL A 147 5.74 20.01 7.08
CA VAL A 147 4.51 19.65 7.82
C VAL A 147 4.68 19.79 9.32
N GLY A 148 3.57 20.12 9.99
CA GLY A 148 3.49 20.17 11.45
C GLY A 148 4.40 21.19 12.10
N PHE A 149 4.91 22.16 11.35
CA PHE A 149 5.77 23.20 11.89
C PHE A 149 5.04 24.03 12.95
N GLY A 150 5.73 24.17 14.11
CA GLY A 150 5.18 24.88 15.27
C GLY A 150 3.86 24.29 15.74
N SER A 151 3.63 22.99 15.56
CA SER A 151 2.48 22.32 16.13
C SER A 151 2.56 22.35 17.65
N TYR A 152 1.44 22.70 18.29
CA TYR A 152 1.37 22.59 19.73
C TYR A 152 1.19 21.14 20.14
N ARG A 153 1.96 20.71 21.14
CA ARG A 153 1.90 19.38 21.74
C ARG A 153 1.68 19.48 23.22
N LEU A 154 0.82 18.59 23.74
CA LEU A 154 0.65 18.40 25.17
C LEU A 154 1.55 17.24 25.59
N ILE A 155 2.55 17.52 26.41
CA ILE A 155 3.50 16.55 26.89
C ILE A 155 3.52 16.50 28.41
N THR A 156 4.00 15.41 28.97
CA THR A 156 4.19 15.30 30.41
C THR A 156 5.49 15.99 30.83
N LYS A 157 5.63 16.26 32.14
CA LYS A 157 6.88 16.81 32.70
C LYS A 157 8.06 15.89 32.39
N ALA A 158 7.90 14.57 32.54
CA ALA A 158 8.96 13.60 32.26
C ALA A 158 9.37 13.63 30.78
N GLU A 159 8.41 13.72 29.86
CA GLU A 159 8.69 13.83 28.44
C GLU A 159 9.39 15.16 28.09
N PHE A 160 9.02 16.26 28.76
CA PHE A 160 9.70 17.54 28.60
C PHE A 160 11.18 17.45 29.02
N GLU A 161 11.46 16.86 30.18
CA GLU A 161 12.82 16.64 30.68
C GLU A 161 13.64 15.74 29.75
N ASP A 162 13.02 14.67 29.23
CA ASP A 162 13.65 13.77 28.26
C ASP A 162 13.97 14.49 26.93
N ILE A 163 13.06 15.33 26.44
CA ILE A 163 13.28 16.12 25.22
C ILE A 163 14.43 17.10 25.43
N GLN A 164 14.49 17.80 26.58
CA GLN A 164 15.58 18.74 26.87
C GLN A 164 16.93 18.01 26.92
N ARG A 165 16.99 16.85 27.56
CA ARG A 165 18.18 16.01 27.58
C ARG A 165 18.59 15.60 26.16
N TYR A 166 17.65 15.11 25.35
CA TYR A 166 17.88 14.73 23.96
C TYR A 166 18.41 15.90 23.12
N GLN A 167 17.83 17.11 23.28
CA GLN A 167 18.30 18.29 22.58
C GLN A 167 19.76 18.66 22.97
N ASN A 168 20.08 18.58 24.26
CA ASN A 168 21.42 18.85 24.76
C ASN A 168 22.46 17.83 24.28
N GLU A 169 22.08 16.54 24.20
CA GLU A 169 22.99 15.47 23.77
C GLU A 169 23.18 15.44 22.25
N THR A 170 22.16 15.75 21.47
CA THR A 170 22.18 15.59 20.00
C THR A 170 22.37 16.90 19.23
N GLY A 171 22.14 18.04 19.86
CA GLY A 171 22.06 19.34 19.19
C GLY A 171 20.82 19.51 18.29
N ARG A 172 19.89 18.56 18.32
CA ARG A 172 18.65 18.61 17.53
C ARG A 172 17.56 19.32 18.31
N GLN A 173 16.97 20.36 17.76
CA GLN A 173 15.94 21.13 18.41
C GLN A 173 14.55 20.57 18.13
N VAL A 174 13.93 19.92 19.10
CA VAL A 174 12.62 19.30 19.03
C VAL A 174 11.51 20.28 19.39
N ILE A 175 11.70 21.03 20.50
CA ILE A 175 10.78 22.07 20.97
C ILE A 175 11.45 23.42 20.92
N TYR A 176 10.65 24.44 20.64
CA TYR A 176 11.12 25.79 20.39
C TYR A 176 10.67 26.75 21.48
N PRO A 177 11.53 27.70 21.87
CA PRO A 177 11.16 28.74 22.81
C PRO A 177 10.12 29.67 22.21
N THR A 178 9.25 30.18 23.04
CA THR A 178 8.38 31.31 22.72
C THR A 178 9.07 32.59 23.12
N VAL A 179 8.86 33.65 22.37
CA VAL A 179 9.49 34.95 22.60
C VAL A 179 8.46 35.96 23.03
N GLU A 180 8.84 36.80 23.95
CA GLU A 180 7.99 37.90 24.40
C GLU A 180 7.84 38.95 23.29
N ILE A 181 6.59 39.31 22.97
CA ILE A 181 6.29 40.41 22.09
C ILE A 181 6.00 41.64 22.96
N LYS A 182 6.79 42.70 22.78
CA LYS A 182 6.50 44.02 23.35
C LYS A 182 6.06 44.98 22.26
N TRP A 183 4.99 45.70 22.53
CA TRP A 183 4.56 46.80 21.70
C TRP A 183 5.34 48.05 22.09
N ARG A 184 5.89 48.76 21.13
CA ARG A 184 6.77 49.91 21.39
C ARG A 184 6.00 51.10 21.92
N ASP A 185 4.73 51.26 21.53
CA ASP A 185 3.84 52.32 22.01
C ASP A 185 2.40 52.00 21.72
N ASP A 186 1.46 52.48 22.56
CA ASP A 186 0.03 52.25 22.40
C ASP A 186 -0.57 52.94 21.14
N ASN A 187 0.13 53.87 20.55
CA ASN A 187 -0.31 54.65 19.41
C ASN A 187 0.44 54.34 18.09
N GLU A 188 1.64 53.81 18.14
CA GLU A 188 2.36 53.33 16.96
C GLU A 188 2.31 51.82 16.92
N ARG A 189 1.36 51.31 16.15
CA ARG A 189 1.22 49.89 15.91
C ARG A 189 2.30 49.34 14.93
N ASP A 190 3.50 49.79 15.07
CA ASP A 190 4.67 49.07 14.58
C ASP A 190 4.88 47.88 15.52
N ASN A 191 4.46 46.75 15.07
CA ASN A 191 4.59 45.51 15.80
C ASN A 191 6.06 45.13 15.90
N THR A 192 6.68 45.55 16.99
CA THR A 192 8.09 45.26 17.23
C THR A 192 8.22 44.24 18.34
N VAL A 193 9.09 43.27 18.12
CA VAL A 193 9.45 42.29 19.13
C VAL A 193 10.72 42.79 19.82
N ALA A 194 10.69 42.89 21.14
CA ALA A 194 11.87 43.21 21.89
C ALA A 194 12.83 42.01 21.87
N PRO A 195 14.11 42.24 21.66
CA PRO A 195 15.09 41.20 21.87
C PRO A 195 15.06 40.73 23.33
N GLN A 196 15.41 39.48 23.56
CA GLN A 196 15.52 38.95 24.92
C GLN A 196 16.79 39.49 25.63
N ASP A 197 17.65 40.13 24.92
CA ASP A 197 18.88 40.74 25.43
C ASP A 197 18.63 42.17 25.92
N LYS A 198 18.75 42.40 27.22
CA LYS A 198 18.56 43.72 27.84
C LYS A 198 19.66 44.72 27.43
N ASP A 199 20.87 44.25 27.15
CA ASP A 199 21.99 45.10 26.76
C ASP A 199 21.84 45.66 25.34
N ASN A 200 20.97 45.04 24.53
CA ASN A 200 20.61 45.46 23.18
C ASN A 200 19.15 45.95 23.12
N ALA A 201 18.73 46.74 24.10
CA ALA A 201 17.35 47.24 24.19
C ALA A 201 16.90 48.06 22.93
N ASP A 202 17.83 48.48 22.11
CA ASP A 202 17.56 49.22 20.88
C ASP A 202 17.36 48.32 19.65
N ILE A 203 17.53 47.00 19.78
CA ILE A 203 17.32 46.07 18.69
C ILE A 203 15.86 45.59 18.72
N TYR A 204 15.04 46.15 17.86
CA TYR A 204 13.66 45.76 17.69
C TYR A 204 13.47 44.98 16.39
N TYR A 205 12.71 43.94 16.46
CA TYR A 205 12.36 43.14 15.29
C TYR A 205 11.07 43.68 14.67
N LYS A 206 11.06 43.92 13.39
CA LYS A 206 9.87 44.33 12.65
C LYS A 206 8.97 43.12 12.37
N THR A 207 7.69 43.25 12.67
CA THR A 207 6.71 42.25 12.30
C THR A 207 5.85 42.75 11.15
N LYS A 208 5.68 41.95 10.13
CA LYS A 208 4.70 42.22 9.08
C LYS A 208 3.42 41.46 9.43
N ILE A 209 2.41 42.21 9.87
CA ILE A 209 1.13 41.65 10.25
C ILE A 209 0.12 41.89 9.14
N GLU A 210 -0.45 40.81 8.62
CA GLU A 210 -1.66 40.87 7.81
C GLU A 210 -2.86 40.54 8.70
N LYS A 211 -3.95 41.31 8.59
CA LYS A 211 -5.17 41.14 9.42
C LYS A 211 -5.58 39.66 9.50
N GLY A 212 -5.57 39.10 10.73
CA GLY A 212 -6.03 37.75 11.01
C GLY A 212 -5.07 36.64 10.59
N LYS A 213 -3.80 36.95 10.31
CA LYS A 213 -2.80 35.98 9.87
C LYS A 213 -1.53 35.99 10.71
N THR A 214 -0.73 34.96 10.54
CA THR A 214 0.57 34.77 11.17
C THR A 214 1.53 35.93 10.84
N ALA A 215 2.16 36.51 11.85
CA ALA A 215 3.18 37.54 11.65
C ALA A 215 4.53 36.90 11.28
N ILE A 216 5.24 37.51 10.34
CA ILE A 216 6.64 37.21 10.04
C ILE A 216 7.48 38.29 10.69
N VAL A 217 8.46 37.87 11.49
CA VAL A 217 9.35 38.76 12.21
C VAL A 217 10.63 38.93 11.41
N TYR A 218 11.04 40.19 11.21
CA TYR A 218 12.27 40.52 10.53
C TYR A 218 13.26 41.22 11.49
N SER A 219 14.54 40.97 11.29
CA SER A 219 15.56 41.73 11.95
C SER A 219 15.56 43.20 11.46
N PRO A 220 16.20 44.11 12.16
CA PRO A 220 16.38 45.48 11.66
C PRO A 220 17.04 45.53 10.28
N GLU A 221 17.90 44.57 9.96
CA GLU A 221 18.61 44.42 8.70
C GLU A 221 17.70 43.84 7.59
N GLY A 222 16.53 43.33 7.93
CA GLY A 222 15.54 42.78 7.01
C GLY A 222 15.55 41.26 6.87
N ASP A 223 16.38 40.57 7.67
CA ASP A 223 16.42 39.12 7.68
C ASP A 223 15.20 38.52 8.41
N ILE A 224 14.73 37.39 7.96
CA ILE A 224 13.65 36.66 8.61
C ILE A 224 14.18 35.99 9.88
N ILE A 225 13.51 36.25 11.00
CA ILE A 225 13.87 35.63 12.26
C ILE A 225 13.06 34.34 12.45
N PRO A 226 13.72 33.20 12.48
CA PRO A 226 13.08 31.92 12.75
C PRO A 226 12.35 31.93 14.11
N ASN A 227 11.36 31.07 14.25
CA ASN A 227 10.56 30.89 15.47
C ASN A 227 9.51 31.97 15.81
N TYR A 228 9.62 33.17 15.26
CA TYR A 228 8.70 34.27 15.61
C TYR A 228 7.54 34.44 14.64
N TRP A 229 7.56 33.83 13.51
CA TRP A 229 6.60 33.99 12.43
C TRP A 229 5.23 33.34 12.72
N LYS A 230 5.10 32.58 13.80
CA LYS A 230 3.85 31.89 14.17
C LYS A 230 3.01 32.61 15.23
N LEU A 231 3.29 33.86 15.47
CA LEU A 231 2.49 34.65 16.38
C LEU A 231 1.13 34.98 15.74
N GLU A 232 0.07 34.35 16.25
CA GLU A 232 -1.29 34.70 15.85
C GLU A 232 -1.65 36.07 16.39
N VAL A 233 -1.73 37.03 15.49
CA VAL A 233 -2.20 38.38 15.84
C VAL A 233 -3.69 38.47 15.56
N GLY A 234 -4.49 37.93 16.47
CA GLY A 234 -5.95 37.94 16.29
C GLY A 234 -6.72 38.78 17.26
N LYS A 235 -6.18 39.11 18.43
CA LYS A 235 -6.90 39.85 19.49
C LYS A 235 -6.01 40.92 20.09
N LYS A 236 -6.48 42.12 19.98
CA LYS A 236 -5.77 43.38 20.24
C LYS A 236 -5.05 43.55 21.57
N SER A 237 -5.35 42.78 22.57
CA SER A 237 -4.77 42.94 23.92
C SER A 237 -4.30 41.63 24.48
N GLY A 238 -4.54 40.53 23.75
CA GLY A 238 -4.35 39.20 24.25
C GLY A 238 -2.91 38.74 24.17
N LEU A 239 -2.21 39.00 23.07
CA LEU A 239 -0.92 38.37 22.85
C LEU A 239 0.18 38.87 23.80
N ALA A 240 0.33 40.19 23.92
CA ALA A 240 1.33 40.73 24.84
C ALA A 240 0.97 40.44 26.31
N ALA A 241 -0.32 40.48 26.66
CA ALA A 241 -0.80 40.10 27.98
C ALA A 241 -0.71 38.60 28.21
N GLU A 242 -0.98 37.79 27.19
CA GLU A 242 -0.88 36.31 27.25
C GLU A 242 0.59 35.89 27.37
N TYR A 243 1.52 36.51 26.63
CA TYR A 243 2.95 36.25 26.75
C TYR A 243 3.52 36.79 28.07
N ASN A 244 3.08 37.90 28.57
CA ASN A 244 3.49 38.40 29.89
C ASN A 244 2.92 37.54 31.02
N SER A 245 1.70 37.04 30.91
CA SER A 245 1.10 36.12 31.89
C SER A 245 1.74 34.74 31.86
N LEU A 246 2.13 34.29 30.70
CA LEU A 246 2.87 33.03 30.50
C LEU A 246 4.20 33.05 31.24
N ARG A 247 4.79 34.18 31.44
CA ARG A 247 6.08 34.37 32.10
C ARG A 247 6.00 34.34 33.63
N ILE A 248 4.80 34.46 34.21
CA ILE A 248 4.60 34.68 35.65
C ILE A 248 3.90 33.49 36.31
N GLU A 249 3.08 32.73 35.60
CA GLU A 249 2.26 31.67 36.19
C GLU A 249 2.46 30.31 35.53
N GLY A 250 3.43 29.55 35.99
CA GLY A 250 3.51 28.13 35.73
C GLY A 250 4.20 27.68 34.44
N GLU A 251 5.10 28.48 33.94
CA GLU A 251 5.89 28.20 32.76
C GLU A 251 7.09 27.32 33.05
N TYR A 252 7.46 26.51 32.05
CA TYR A 252 8.75 25.83 32.01
C TYR A 252 9.69 26.62 31.13
N GLY A 253 10.77 27.14 31.73
CA GLY A 253 11.84 27.80 31.04
C GLY A 253 13.13 27.00 31.15
N VAL A 254 14.10 27.37 30.36
CA VAL A 254 15.45 26.79 30.39
C VAL A 254 16.44 27.95 30.45
N ASP A 255 17.42 27.86 31.31
CA ASP A 255 18.50 28.84 31.39
C ASP A 255 19.52 28.66 30.24
N GLN A 256 20.51 29.55 30.15
CA GLN A 256 21.55 29.49 29.14
C GLN A 256 22.38 28.18 29.14
N ASN A 257 22.35 27.41 30.26
CA ASN A 257 23.05 26.15 30.43
C ASN A 257 22.16 24.94 30.16
N GLY A 258 20.89 25.15 29.77
CA GLY A 258 19.93 24.10 29.55
C GLY A 258 19.26 23.56 30.81
N ASN A 259 19.39 24.22 31.99
CA ASN A 259 18.70 23.81 33.19
C ASN A 259 17.25 24.28 33.17
N ILE A 260 16.35 23.43 33.68
CA ILE A 260 14.90 23.73 33.71
C ILE A 260 14.63 24.67 34.89
N ILE A 261 13.96 25.78 34.58
CA ILE A 261 13.48 26.76 35.56
C ILE A 261 11.98 26.52 35.75
N GLU A 262 11.60 26.06 36.94
CA GLU A 262 10.21 25.68 37.25
C GLU A 262 9.40 26.79 37.92
N SER A 263 10.05 27.76 38.52
CA SER A 263 9.44 28.82 39.31
C SER A 263 9.91 30.20 38.86
N ALA A 264 8.98 31.17 38.94
CA ALA A 264 9.33 32.56 38.70
C ALA A 264 10.33 33.11 39.75
N GLU A 265 10.38 32.49 40.92
CA GLU A 265 11.32 32.86 41.99
C GLU A 265 12.76 32.45 41.64
N ASP A 266 12.94 31.45 40.79
CA ASP A 266 14.24 31.01 40.30
C ASP A 266 14.81 31.92 39.21
N ILE A 267 14.03 32.87 38.72
CA ILE A 267 14.44 33.84 37.71
C ILE A 267 15.10 35.02 38.38
N THR A 268 16.41 34.97 38.49
CA THR A 268 17.22 36.11 38.95
C THR A 268 17.36 37.19 37.89
N GLU A 269 17.80 38.40 38.26
CA GLU A 269 18.04 39.47 37.27
C GLU A 269 19.07 39.03 36.22
N ASP A 270 20.04 38.18 36.60
CA ASP A 270 21.04 37.65 35.67
C ASP A 270 20.50 36.56 34.74
N THR A 271 19.56 35.75 35.21
CA THR A 271 18.92 34.70 34.39
C THR A 271 17.75 35.20 33.53
N LYS A 272 17.17 36.34 33.87
CA LYS A 272 16.04 36.95 33.18
C LYS A 272 16.36 37.32 31.70
N GLN A 273 17.63 37.60 31.43
CA GLN A 273 18.16 37.95 30.11
C GLN A 273 18.19 36.75 29.15
N TYR A 274 18.38 35.56 29.71
CA TYR A 274 18.55 34.31 28.97
C TYR A 274 17.40 33.31 29.16
N TYR A 275 16.30 33.78 29.77
CA TYR A 275 15.14 32.94 30.04
C TYR A 275 14.33 32.72 28.78
N TYR A 276 14.27 31.48 28.35
CA TYR A 276 13.46 31.04 27.21
C TYR A 276 12.30 30.20 27.69
N VAL A 277 11.08 30.65 27.41
CA VAL A 277 9.86 29.88 27.71
C VAL A 277 9.64 28.81 26.65
N TYR A 278 9.83 27.56 27.02
CA TYR A 278 9.62 26.43 26.12
C TYR A 278 8.23 25.83 26.21
N GLY A 279 7.50 26.06 27.27
CA GLY A 279 6.19 25.48 27.43
C GLY A 279 5.33 26.17 28.47
N ARG A 280 4.03 25.88 28.43
CA ARG A 280 3.02 26.40 29.33
C ARG A 280 2.34 25.25 30.06
N LYS A 281 2.17 25.36 31.39
CA LYS A 281 1.35 24.44 32.18
C LYS A 281 -0.10 24.59 31.80
N VAL A 282 -0.78 23.48 31.52
CA VAL A 282 -2.21 23.42 31.27
C VAL A 282 -2.89 22.51 32.29
N SER A 283 -4.23 22.52 32.31
CA SER A 283 -5.03 21.69 33.19
C SER A 283 -4.60 20.21 33.13
N GLY A 284 -4.47 19.56 34.29
CA GLY A 284 -4.06 18.17 34.40
C GLY A 284 -2.55 17.92 34.48
N GLY A 285 -1.72 18.96 34.69
CA GLY A 285 -0.27 18.83 34.87
C GLY A 285 0.50 18.53 33.57
N MET A 286 -0.14 18.70 32.43
CA MET A 286 0.50 18.62 31.11
C MET A 286 1.17 19.94 30.78
N ILE A 287 2.15 19.90 29.90
CA ILE A 287 2.85 21.05 29.36
C ILE A 287 2.52 21.17 27.89
N GLU A 288 2.02 22.32 27.48
CA GLU A 288 1.83 22.66 26.08
C GLU A 288 3.14 23.25 25.54
N VAL A 289 3.73 22.58 24.58
CA VAL A 289 4.98 23.00 23.93
C VAL A 289 4.76 23.21 22.44
N ARG A 290 5.58 24.06 21.85
CA ARG A 290 5.65 24.23 20.40
C ARG A 290 6.76 23.34 19.87
N ALA A 291 6.39 22.39 19.04
CA ALA A 291 7.33 21.41 18.48
C ALA A 291 7.50 21.58 16.97
N GLU A 292 8.69 21.31 16.50
CA GLU A 292 8.97 21.02 15.10
C GLU A 292 8.70 19.53 14.87
N TYR A 293 7.72 19.22 14.02
CA TYR A 293 7.17 17.88 14.00
C TYR A 293 8.13 16.83 13.46
N TYR A 294 8.99 17.19 12.51
CA TYR A 294 9.98 16.26 11.97
C TYR A 294 10.96 15.79 13.06
N GLU A 295 11.47 16.73 13.88
CA GLU A 295 12.36 16.39 14.99
C GLU A 295 11.62 15.70 16.13
N TYR A 296 10.40 16.13 16.44
CA TYR A 296 9.56 15.45 17.43
C TYR A 296 9.27 14.01 17.01
N TYR A 297 8.99 13.77 15.74
CA TYR A 297 8.79 12.43 15.17
C TYR A 297 10.05 11.58 15.35
N THR A 298 11.21 12.12 14.99
CA THR A 298 12.51 11.45 15.15
C THR A 298 12.80 11.12 16.60
N TYR A 299 12.58 12.07 17.52
CA TYR A 299 12.70 11.85 18.96
C TYR A 299 11.73 10.74 19.43
N LEU A 300 10.46 10.82 19.07
CA LEU A 300 9.43 9.86 19.48
C LEU A 300 9.80 8.43 19.08
N HIS A 301 10.25 8.22 17.85
CA HIS A 301 10.59 6.90 17.33
C HIS A 301 11.93 6.38 17.84
N SER A 302 12.94 7.25 17.98
CA SER A 302 14.27 6.85 18.44
C SER A 302 14.36 6.65 19.96
N GLN A 303 13.73 7.52 20.76
CA GLN A 303 13.87 7.52 22.21
C GLN A 303 12.70 6.84 22.93
N VAL A 304 11.46 7.07 22.49
CA VAL A 304 10.27 6.60 23.22
C VAL A 304 9.83 5.23 22.70
N LYS A 305 9.55 5.09 21.39
CA LYS A 305 9.06 3.84 20.80
C LYS A 305 10.17 2.84 20.55
N LYS A 306 11.36 3.30 20.18
CA LYS A 306 12.54 2.47 19.86
C LYS A 306 12.23 1.39 18.82
N ASP A 307 11.44 1.77 17.82
CA ASP A 307 10.90 0.87 16.79
C ASP A 307 11.76 0.77 15.52
N GLY A 308 12.95 1.38 15.56
CA GLY A 308 13.92 1.36 14.46
C GLY A 308 13.64 2.38 13.35
N ILE A 309 12.64 3.24 13.52
CA ILE A 309 12.36 4.33 12.59
C ILE A 309 13.27 5.51 12.95
N ALA A 310 14.22 5.82 12.07
CA ALA A 310 15.13 6.94 12.31
C ALA A 310 14.54 8.28 11.87
N GLU A 311 13.87 8.30 10.70
CA GLU A 311 13.31 9.49 10.09
C GLU A 311 12.00 9.14 9.35
N PRO A 312 11.08 10.10 9.15
CA PRO A 312 9.88 9.83 8.36
C PRO A 312 10.27 9.56 6.90
N TYR A 313 9.99 8.36 6.44
CA TYR A 313 10.30 7.94 5.08
C TYR A 313 9.19 7.05 4.52
N PHE A 314 8.48 7.52 3.51
CA PHE A 314 7.35 6.82 2.90
C PHE A 314 7.58 6.64 1.40
N LEU A 315 8.01 5.43 1.00
CA LEU A 315 8.39 5.14 -0.39
C LEU A 315 7.27 5.46 -1.38
N PHE A 316 6.03 5.08 -1.07
CA PHE A 316 4.84 5.37 -1.90
C PHE A 316 4.01 6.55 -1.36
N GLY A 317 4.53 7.26 -0.35
CA GLY A 317 3.80 8.31 0.34
C GLY A 317 2.79 7.75 1.34
N THR A 318 1.91 8.63 1.83
CA THR A 318 0.91 8.27 2.84
C THR A 318 -0.51 8.52 2.35
N THR A 319 -1.46 7.81 2.95
CA THR A 319 -2.90 8.09 2.78
C THR A 319 -3.26 9.44 3.42
N ALA A 320 -4.47 9.92 3.21
CA ALA A 320 -4.96 11.14 3.88
C ALA A 320 -4.93 11.05 5.41
N GLU A 321 -5.06 9.86 5.95
CA GLU A 321 -4.99 9.57 7.39
C GLU A 321 -3.55 9.44 7.91
N GLY A 322 -2.55 9.41 7.02
CA GLY A 322 -1.13 9.25 7.38
C GLY A 322 -0.67 7.79 7.53
N LYS A 323 -1.35 6.83 6.88
CA LYS A 323 -0.88 5.45 6.78
C LYS A 323 0.13 5.31 5.65
N ASP A 324 1.21 4.57 5.87
CA ASP A 324 2.19 4.28 4.82
C ASP A 324 1.57 3.39 3.73
N ILE A 325 1.53 3.90 2.49
CA ILE A 325 0.93 3.19 1.34
C ILE A 325 1.73 1.93 1.01
N PHE A 326 3.05 1.94 1.14
CA PHE A 326 3.89 0.77 0.86
C PHE A 326 3.59 -0.38 1.83
N ALA A 327 3.50 -0.09 3.13
CA ALA A 327 3.14 -1.06 4.15
C ALA A 327 1.71 -1.58 3.95
N CYS A 328 0.75 -0.69 3.70
CA CYS A 328 -0.63 -1.07 3.45
C CYS A 328 -0.78 -1.91 2.18
N LEU A 329 -0.13 -1.51 1.07
CA LEU A 329 -0.21 -2.24 -0.20
C LEU A 329 0.41 -3.63 -0.10
N SER A 330 1.58 -3.75 0.54
CA SER A 330 2.27 -5.02 0.68
C SER A 330 1.49 -6.01 1.57
N ASN A 331 0.96 -5.54 2.70
CA ASN A 331 0.11 -6.35 3.57
C ASN A 331 -1.23 -6.68 2.91
N GLY A 332 -1.84 -5.72 2.19
CA GLY A 332 -3.06 -5.93 1.42
C GLY A 332 -2.86 -6.96 0.31
N ALA A 333 -1.76 -6.88 -0.43
CA ALA A 333 -1.39 -7.87 -1.44
C ALA A 333 -1.21 -9.27 -0.83
N ARG A 334 -0.53 -9.37 0.33
CA ARG A 334 -0.36 -10.64 1.05
C ARG A 334 -1.69 -11.24 1.45
N PHE A 335 -2.59 -10.44 2.02
CA PHE A 335 -3.94 -10.88 2.35
C PHE A 335 -4.69 -11.36 1.11
N SER A 336 -4.73 -10.56 0.03
CA SER A 336 -5.46 -10.89 -1.21
C SER A 336 -4.91 -12.17 -1.88
N PHE A 337 -3.58 -12.39 -1.89
CA PHE A 337 -3.00 -13.64 -2.41
C PHE A 337 -3.38 -14.86 -1.58
N ILE A 338 -3.25 -14.78 -0.25
CA ILE A 338 -3.61 -15.89 0.65
C ILE A 338 -5.10 -16.21 0.49
N PHE A 339 -5.95 -15.19 0.51
CA PHE A 339 -7.38 -15.31 0.32
C PHE A 339 -7.71 -16.01 -1.01
N ALA A 340 -7.17 -15.51 -2.12
CA ALA A 340 -7.46 -16.04 -3.45
C ALA A 340 -6.97 -17.49 -3.62
N ILE A 341 -5.80 -17.83 -3.07
CA ILE A 341 -5.25 -19.20 -3.13
C ILE A 341 -6.14 -20.16 -2.33
N VAL A 342 -6.53 -19.80 -1.11
CA VAL A 342 -7.40 -20.64 -0.28
C VAL A 342 -8.74 -20.86 -0.95
N VAL A 343 -9.37 -19.81 -1.45
CA VAL A 343 -10.64 -19.89 -2.18
C VAL A 343 -10.48 -20.72 -3.45
N ALA A 344 -9.42 -20.52 -4.25
CA ALA A 344 -9.18 -21.28 -5.47
C ALA A 344 -9.00 -22.79 -5.19
N VAL A 345 -8.27 -23.14 -4.13
CA VAL A 345 -8.06 -24.56 -3.73
C VAL A 345 -9.37 -25.20 -3.30
N VAL A 346 -10.17 -24.54 -2.48
CA VAL A 346 -11.48 -25.07 -2.05
C VAL A 346 -12.41 -25.22 -3.24
N ASN A 347 -12.50 -24.21 -4.10
CA ASN A 347 -13.32 -24.25 -5.31
C ASN A 347 -12.86 -25.35 -6.28
N LEU A 348 -11.54 -25.57 -6.39
CA LEU A 348 -10.99 -26.68 -7.18
C LEU A 348 -11.44 -28.03 -6.62
N ILE A 349 -11.30 -28.26 -5.32
CA ILE A 349 -11.64 -29.55 -4.70
C ILE A 349 -13.13 -29.82 -4.84
N VAL A 350 -13.99 -28.87 -4.42
CA VAL A 350 -15.44 -29.03 -4.46
C VAL A 350 -15.93 -29.13 -5.91
N GLY A 351 -15.47 -28.24 -6.78
CA GLY A 351 -15.85 -28.21 -8.20
C GLY A 351 -15.37 -29.45 -8.96
N ALA A 352 -14.14 -29.93 -8.68
CA ALA A 352 -13.63 -31.14 -9.31
C ALA A 352 -14.44 -32.39 -8.89
N ILE A 353 -14.77 -32.54 -7.62
CA ILE A 353 -15.59 -33.66 -7.14
C ILE A 353 -16.99 -33.58 -7.76
N TRP A 354 -17.65 -32.44 -7.67
CA TRP A 354 -19.00 -32.23 -8.21
C TRP A 354 -19.03 -32.46 -9.72
N GLY A 355 -18.16 -31.79 -10.48
CA GLY A 355 -18.10 -31.94 -11.93
C GLY A 355 -17.70 -33.34 -12.40
N SER A 356 -16.86 -34.05 -11.63
CA SER A 356 -16.48 -35.44 -11.94
C SER A 356 -17.69 -36.38 -11.83
N ILE A 357 -18.48 -36.27 -10.77
CA ILE A 357 -19.66 -37.10 -10.54
C ILE A 357 -20.70 -36.80 -11.62
N SER A 358 -21.05 -35.54 -11.80
CA SER A 358 -22.03 -35.10 -12.81
C SER A 358 -21.60 -35.54 -14.22
N GLY A 359 -20.37 -35.25 -14.63
CA GLY A 359 -19.88 -35.60 -15.98
C GLY A 359 -19.72 -37.10 -16.24
N TYR A 360 -19.32 -37.91 -15.22
CA TYR A 360 -19.13 -39.36 -15.37
C TYR A 360 -20.46 -40.10 -15.48
N PHE A 361 -21.34 -39.93 -14.50
CA PHE A 361 -22.59 -40.66 -14.49
C PHE A 361 -23.58 -40.21 -15.55
N GLY A 362 -23.68 -38.89 -15.76
CA GLY A 362 -24.59 -38.33 -16.78
C GLY A 362 -26.07 -38.57 -16.45
N GLY A 363 -26.95 -38.44 -17.47
CA GLY A 363 -28.37 -38.73 -17.38
C GLY A 363 -29.10 -37.99 -16.24
N LYS A 364 -29.90 -38.72 -15.44
CA LYS A 364 -30.70 -38.13 -14.35
C LYS A 364 -29.84 -37.50 -13.25
N ILE A 365 -28.69 -38.12 -12.91
CA ILE A 365 -27.77 -37.62 -11.89
C ILE A 365 -27.21 -36.26 -12.31
N ASP A 366 -26.70 -36.17 -13.52
CA ASP A 366 -26.20 -34.94 -14.09
C ASP A 366 -27.26 -33.84 -14.14
N LEU A 367 -28.46 -34.18 -14.62
CA LEU A 367 -29.56 -33.22 -14.71
C LEU A 367 -29.95 -32.66 -13.33
N THR A 368 -30.03 -33.50 -12.31
CA THR A 368 -30.37 -33.06 -10.95
C THR A 368 -29.27 -32.17 -10.35
N MET A 369 -28.02 -32.58 -10.54
CA MET A 369 -26.86 -31.82 -10.05
C MET A 369 -26.76 -30.47 -10.75
N GLU A 370 -27.03 -30.40 -12.04
CA GLU A 370 -27.01 -29.15 -12.83
C GLU A 370 -28.15 -28.23 -12.41
N ARG A 371 -29.39 -28.74 -12.15
CA ARG A 371 -30.47 -27.92 -11.60
C ARG A 371 -30.12 -27.27 -10.27
N PHE A 372 -29.43 -28.02 -9.40
CA PHE A 372 -28.94 -27.45 -8.16
C PHE A 372 -27.93 -26.31 -8.36
N VAL A 373 -26.98 -26.50 -9.27
CA VAL A 373 -25.99 -25.49 -9.65
C VAL A 373 -26.66 -24.25 -10.26
N GLU A 374 -27.65 -24.44 -11.15
CA GLU A 374 -28.41 -23.34 -11.74
C GLU A 374 -29.17 -22.53 -10.68
N ILE A 375 -29.78 -23.17 -9.68
CA ILE A 375 -30.47 -22.49 -8.59
C ILE A 375 -29.48 -21.65 -7.79
N LEU A 376 -28.33 -22.21 -7.39
CA LEU A 376 -27.30 -21.47 -6.66
C LEU A 376 -26.71 -20.33 -7.49
N GLY A 377 -26.44 -20.57 -8.77
CA GLY A 377 -25.85 -19.59 -9.68
C GLY A 377 -26.79 -18.47 -10.11
N SER A 378 -28.10 -18.67 -9.95
CA SER A 378 -29.10 -17.63 -10.29
C SER A 378 -29.13 -16.47 -9.28
N VAL A 379 -28.60 -16.69 -8.07
CA VAL A 379 -28.54 -15.63 -7.04
C VAL A 379 -27.29 -14.78 -7.28
N PRO A 380 -27.41 -13.47 -7.51
CA PRO A 380 -26.26 -12.59 -7.64
C PRO A 380 -25.36 -12.65 -6.40
N SER A 381 -24.06 -12.90 -6.59
CA SER A 381 -23.10 -13.06 -5.49
C SER A 381 -23.04 -11.85 -4.55
N MET A 382 -23.24 -10.63 -5.09
CA MET A 382 -23.31 -9.42 -4.26
C MET A 382 -24.46 -9.47 -3.24
N ILE A 383 -25.62 -10.03 -3.61
CA ILE A 383 -26.75 -10.17 -2.69
C ILE A 383 -26.39 -11.16 -1.58
N VAL A 384 -25.77 -12.28 -1.93
CA VAL A 384 -25.33 -13.29 -0.94
C VAL A 384 -24.36 -12.65 0.07
N ILE A 385 -23.36 -11.89 -0.40
CA ILE A 385 -22.36 -11.23 0.45
C ILE A 385 -23.04 -10.21 1.36
N THR A 386 -23.92 -9.37 0.83
CA THR A 386 -24.61 -8.32 1.58
C THR A 386 -25.52 -8.91 2.67
N LEU A 387 -26.27 -9.98 2.33
CA LEU A 387 -27.11 -10.68 3.31
C LEU A 387 -26.29 -11.35 4.40
N LEU A 388 -25.19 -12.01 4.05
CA LEU A 388 -24.30 -12.60 5.04
C LEU A 388 -23.69 -11.55 5.96
N LYS A 389 -23.22 -10.42 5.39
CA LYS A 389 -22.73 -9.28 6.18
C LYS A 389 -23.78 -8.77 7.16
N TYR A 390 -25.01 -8.62 6.70
CA TYR A 390 -26.11 -8.15 7.55
C TYR A 390 -26.43 -9.12 8.70
N HIS A 391 -26.49 -10.42 8.44
CA HIS A 391 -26.80 -11.43 9.44
C HIS A 391 -25.65 -11.73 10.40
N MET A 392 -24.40 -11.67 9.92
CA MET A 392 -23.23 -11.94 10.76
C MET A 392 -22.77 -10.69 11.55
N GLY A 393 -23.36 -9.53 11.30
CA GLY A 393 -23.10 -8.28 12.01
C GLY A 393 -21.63 -7.85 11.95
N SER A 394 -21.10 -7.40 13.09
CA SER A 394 -19.69 -7.00 13.24
C SER A 394 -18.71 -8.20 13.34
N SER A 395 -19.19 -9.43 13.16
CA SER A 395 -18.31 -10.59 13.03
C SER A 395 -17.32 -10.37 11.88
N SER A 396 -16.18 -11.04 11.96
CA SER A 396 -15.07 -10.87 11.04
C SER A 396 -15.50 -10.74 9.56
N HIS A 397 -15.31 -9.57 8.97
CA HIS A 397 -15.56 -9.31 7.54
C HIS A 397 -14.83 -10.30 6.62
N VAL A 398 -13.67 -10.78 7.08
CA VAL A 398 -12.87 -11.82 6.40
C VAL A 398 -13.67 -13.13 6.33
N LEU A 399 -14.34 -13.54 7.41
CA LEU A 399 -15.13 -14.76 7.43
C LEU A 399 -16.34 -14.68 6.49
N VAL A 400 -17.00 -13.50 6.44
CA VAL A 400 -18.11 -13.25 5.50
C VAL A 400 -17.66 -13.44 4.06
N LEU A 401 -16.47 -12.91 3.71
CA LEU A 401 -15.89 -13.10 2.38
C LEU A 401 -15.65 -14.57 2.06
N PHE A 402 -14.96 -15.29 2.94
CA PHE A 402 -14.67 -16.72 2.71
C PHE A 402 -15.95 -17.53 2.50
N ILE A 403 -16.94 -17.40 3.38
CA ILE A 403 -18.20 -18.13 3.26
C ILE A 403 -18.90 -17.80 1.95
N SER A 404 -18.98 -16.50 1.57
CA SER A 404 -19.63 -16.07 0.34
C SER A 404 -19.00 -16.69 -0.90
N PHE A 405 -17.67 -16.69 -0.97
CA PHE A 405 -16.94 -17.27 -2.11
C PHE A 405 -16.95 -18.80 -2.10
N PHE A 406 -17.12 -19.45 -0.94
CA PHE A 406 -17.27 -20.90 -0.88
C PHE A 406 -18.66 -21.38 -1.30
N ILE A 407 -19.72 -20.58 -1.12
CA ILE A 407 -21.06 -20.95 -1.53
C ILE A 407 -21.20 -21.05 -3.06
N THR A 408 -20.65 -20.09 -3.81
CA THR A 408 -20.90 -19.99 -5.25
C THR A 408 -19.64 -20.13 -6.12
N GLY A 409 -18.45 -19.97 -5.57
CA GLY A 409 -17.21 -19.89 -6.34
C GLY A 409 -16.80 -21.19 -7.06
N TRP A 410 -17.20 -22.35 -6.53
CA TRP A 410 -16.87 -23.67 -7.10
C TRP A 410 -17.67 -24.02 -8.37
N ILE A 411 -18.78 -23.31 -8.65
CA ILE A 411 -19.68 -23.60 -9.76
C ILE A 411 -18.95 -23.61 -11.12
N GLY A 412 -18.15 -22.60 -11.39
CA GLY A 412 -17.38 -22.51 -12.64
C GLY A 412 -16.38 -23.66 -12.82
N MET A 413 -15.75 -24.09 -11.71
CA MET A 413 -14.82 -25.21 -11.72
C MET A 413 -15.55 -26.54 -11.92
N ALA A 414 -16.74 -26.69 -11.34
CA ALA A 414 -17.60 -27.87 -11.57
C ALA A 414 -17.97 -28.00 -13.04
N GLY A 415 -18.41 -26.93 -13.68
CA GLY A 415 -18.70 -26.91 -15.12
C GLY A 415 -17.52 -27.29 -15.99
N THR A 416 -16.32 -26.72 -15.69
CA THR A 416 -15.08 -27.06 -16.40
C THR A 416 -14.73 -28.53 -16.25
N THR A 417 -14.77 -29.07 -15.03
CA THR A 417 -14.46 -30.47 -14.77
C THR A 417 -15.47 -31.41 -15.44
N ARG A 418 -16.76 -31.07 -15.35
CA ARG A 418 -17.85 -31.83 -16.01
C ARG A 418 -17.61 -31.95 -17.51
N MET A 419 -17.25 -30.85 -18.19
CA MET A 419 -16.95 -30.86 -19.64
C MET A 419 -15.74 -31.77 -19.95
N GLN A 420 -14.70 -31.79 -19.13
CA GLN A 420 -13.56 -32.69 -19.33
C GLN A 420 -13.98 -34.17 -19.18
N PHE A 421 -14.83 -34.48 -18.20
CA PHE A 421 -15.34 -35.83 -18.03
C PHE A 421 -16.23 -36.27 -19.19
N TYR A 422 -17.09 -35.41 -19.74
CA TYR A 422 -17.85 -35.69 -20.95
C TYR A 422 -16.94 -35.99 -22.15
N ARG A 423 -15.84 -35.24 -22.30
CA ARG A 423 -14.87 -35.42 -23.38
C ARG A 423 -14.15 -36.75 -23.31
N PHE A 424 -13.79 -37.20 -22.11
CA PHE A 424 -12.90 -38.35 -21.94
C PHE A 424 -13.60 -39.66 -21.56
N LYS A 425 -14.85 -39.66 -21.06
CA LYS A 425 -15.52 -40.87 -20.57
C LYS A 425 -15.78 -41.94 -21.61
N ASN A 426 -15.85 -41.57 -22.87
CA ASN A 426 -16.12 -42.50 -23.99
C ASN A 426 -14.86 -42.86 -24.80
N GLN A 427 -13.68 -42.51 -24.33
CA GLN A 427 -12.42 -42.85 -24.99
C GLN A 427 -12.11 -44.34 -24.86
N GLU A 428 -11.44 -44.93 -25.85
CA GLU A 428 -11.15 -46.38 -25.93
C GLU A 428 -10.45 -46.93 -24.67
N TYR A 429 -9.50 -46.20 -24.11
CA TYR A 429 -8.79 -46.62 -22.91
C TYR A 429 -9.70 -46.67 -21.66
N VAL A 430 -10.75 -45.84 -21.62
CA VAL A 430 -11.75 -45.86 -20.54
C VAL A 430 -12.67 -47.05 -20.71
N LEU A 431 -13.09 -47.35 -21.95
CA LEU A 431 -13.92 -48.51 -22.27
C LEU A 431 -13.15 -49.80 -21.98
N ALA A 432 -11.88 -49.89 -22.35
CA ALA A 432 -11.02 -51.04 -22.04
C ALA A 432 -10.86 -51.24 -20.52
N ALA A 433 -10.65 -50.16 -19.74
CA ALA A 433 -10.58 -50.26 -18.28
C ALA A 433 -11.91 -50.76 -17.66
N ARG A 434 -13.05 -50.36 -18.24
CA ARG A 434 -14.40 -50.80 -17.81
C ARG A 434 -14.63 -52.27 -18.14
N THR A 435 -14.25 -52.75 -19.31
CA THR A 435 -14.37 -54.17 -19.70
C THR A 435 -13.49 -55.08 -18.85
N LEU A 436 -12.35 -54.57 -18.38
CA LEU A 436 -11.47 -55.25 -17.41
C LEU A 436 -11.97 -55.21 -15.96
N GLY A 437 -13.17 -54.68 -15.71
CA GLY A 437 -13.81 -54.68 -14.39
C GLY A 437 -13.31 -53.61 -13.43
N ALA A 438 -12.71 -52.49 -13.91
CA ALA A 438 -12.31 -51.40 -13.06
C ALA A 438 -13.52 -50.70 -12.43
N ARG A 439 -13.46 -50.42 -11.11
CA ARG A 439 -14.49 -49.69 -10.39
C ARG A 439 -14.61 -48.26 -10.86
N ASP A 440 -15.80 -47.65 -10.80
CA ASP A 440 -16.09 -46.27 -11.27
C ASP A 440 -15.12 -45.25 -10.67
N ALA A 441 -14.87 -45.26 -9.38
CA ALA A 441 -13.91 -44.34 -8.75
C ALA A 441 -12.50 -44.48 -9.33
N ARG A 442 -12.05 -45.73 -9.66
CA ARG A 442 -10.76 -45.94 -10.32
C ARG A 442 -10.75 -45.36 -11.74
N ILE A 443 -11.83 -45.54 -12.50
CA ILE A 443 -11.99 -44.98 -13.84
C ILE A 443 -11.95 -43.44 -13.77
N MET A 444 -12.73 -42.85 -12.87
CA MET A 444 -12.81 -41.39 -12.69
C MET A 444 -11.45 -40.81 -12.35
N PHE A 445 -10.82 -41.23 -11.27
CA PHE A 445 -9.66 -40.55 -10.70
C PHE A 445 -8.31 -41.03 -11.27
N LYS A 446 -8.23 -42.25 -11.84
CA LYS A 446 -6.97 -42.78 -12.39
C LYS A 446 -6.91 -42.71 -13.90
N HIS A 447 -8.05 -42.71 -14.61
CA HIS A 447 -8.06 -42.74 -16.08
C HIS A 447 -8.60 -41.45 -16.71
N ILE A 448 -9.68 -40.85 -16.18
CA ILE A 448 -10.30 -39.65 -16.77
C ILE A 448 -9.66 -38.38 -16.23
N PHE A 449 -9.65 -38.19 -14.90
CA PHE A 449 -9.20 -36.97 -14.25
C PHE A 449 -7.79 -36.55 -14.65
N PRO A 450 -6.76 -37.43 -14.71
CA PRO A 450 -5.41 -37.04 -15.09
C PRO A 450 -5.31 -36.51 -16.54
N ASN A 451 -6.18 -36.99 -17.43
CA ASN A 451 -6.21 -36.51 -18.81
C ASN A 451 -6.90 -35.12 -18.93
N GLY A 452 -7.84 -34.81 -18.05
CA GLY A 452 -8.46 -33.48 -17.94
C GLY A 452 -7.68 -32.48 -17.10
N LEU A 453 -6.67 -32.94 -16.34
CA LEU A 453 -5.99 -32.15 -15.31
C LEU A 453 -5.35 -30.89 -15.87
N GLY A 454 -4.80 -30.93 -17.07
CA GLY A 454 -4.18 -29.75 -17.72
C GLY A 454 -5.16 -28.58 -17.85
N THR A 455 -6.37 -28.84 -18.35
CA THR A 455 -7.42 -27.80 -18.47
C THR A 455 -7.93 -27.34 -17.12
N ILE A 456 -8.10 -28.26 -16.18
CA ILE A 456 -8.57 -27.97 -14.81
C ILE A 456 -7.57 -27.08 -14.07
N VAL A 457 -6.28 -27.39 -14.11
CA VAL A 457 -5.21 -26.61 -13.47
C VAL A 457 -5.11 -25.21 -14.10
N THR A 458 -5.18 -25.13 -15.44
CA THR A 458 -5.18 -23.83 -16.13
C THR A 458 -6.37 -22.96 -15.71
N SER A 459 -7.55 -23.55 -15.63
CA SER A 459 -8.75 -22.84 -15.16
C SER A 459 -8.61 -22.40 -13.71
N CYS A 460 -8.05 -23.24 -12.83
CA CYS A 460 -7.79 -22.90 -11.43
C CYS A 460 -6.80 -21.73 -11.30
N ALA A 461 -5.74 -21.70 -12.11
CA ALA A 461 -4.77 -20.59 -12.10
C ALA A 461 -5.41 -19.25 -12.48
N LEU A 462 -6.40 -19.24 -13.38
CA LEU A 462 -7.16 -18.04 -13.77
C LEU A 462 -8.22 -17.62 -12.74
N VAL A 463 -8.61 -18.50 -11.81
CA VAL A 463 -9.51 -18.14 -10.71
C VAL A 463 -8.82 -17.16 -9.73
N ILE A 464 -7.51 -17.30 -9.49
CA ILE A 464 -6.77 -16.47 -8.53
C ILE A 464 -6.92 -14.97 -8.82
N PRO A 465 -6.55 -14.44 -9.99
CA PRO A 465 -6.70 -13.02 -10.28
C PRO A 465 -8.17 -12.57 -10.27
N SER A 466 -9.09 -13.43 -10.71
CA SER A 466 -10.52 -13.14 -10.67
C SER A 466 -11.03 -12.96 -9.23
N MET A 467 -10.55 -13.75 -8.28
CA MET A 467 -10.92 -13.61 -6.87
C MET A 467 -10.35 -12.33 -6.25
N ILE A 468 -9.08 -11.99 -6.55
CA ILE A 468 -8.45 -10.75 -6.09
C ILE A 468 -9.21 -9.54 -6.65
N TYR A 469 -9.56 -9.57 -7.93
CA TYR A 469 -10.33 -8.50 -8.57
C TYR A 469 -11.72 -8.33 -7.93
N THR A 470 -12.42 -9.44 -7.68
CA THR A 470 -13.75 -9.40 -7.06
C THR A 470 -13.69 -8.90 -5.62
N GLU A 471 -12.70 -9.36 -4.83
CA GLU A 471 -12.45 -8.86 -3.47
C GLU A 471 -12.17 -7.36 -3.50
N THR A 472 -11.29 -6.91 -4.40
CA THR A 472 -10.96 -5.50 -4.58
C THR A 472 -12.20 -4.65 -4.90
N ASN A 473 -13.07 -5.12 -5.80
CA ASN A 473 -14.32 -4.41 -6.12
C ASN A 473 -15.27 -4.33 -4.91
N LEU A 474 -15.41 -5.40 -4.14
CA LEU A 474 -16.27 -5.42 -2.96
C LEU A 474 -15.76 -4.46 -1.87
N SER A 475 -14.46 -4.40 -1.69
CA SER A 475 -13.81 -3.49 -0.76
C SER A 475 -13.88 -2.03 -1.24
N TYR A 476 -13.66 -1.80 -2.54
CA TYR A 476 -13.80 -0.48 -3.17
C TYR A 476 -15.21 0.09 -3.05
N LEU A 477 -16.24 -0.74 -3.25
CA LEU A 477 -17.64 -0.35 -3.10
C LEU A 477 -18.09 -0.22 -1.62
N GLY A 478 -17.20 -0.49 -0.66
CA GLY A 478 -17.53 -0.44 0.76
C GLY A 478 -18.48 -1.55 1.24
N ILE A 479 -18.77 -2.54 0.38
CA ILE A 479 -19.61 -3.68 0.75
C ILE A 479 -18.94 -4.50 1.83
N VAL A 480 -17.63 -4.69 1.72
CA VAL A 480 -16.81 -5.34 2.74
C VAL A 480 -15.69 -4.39 3.15
N ASN A 481 -15.64 -4.05 4.43
CA ASN A 481 -14.53 -3.27 4.96
C ASN A 481 -13.50 -4.22 5.58
N LEU A 482 -12.35 -4.35 4.93
CA LEU A 482 -11.23 -5.17 5.40
C LEU A 482 -10.20 -4.38 6.21
N GLU A 483 -10.52 -3.14 6.54
CA GLU A 483 -9.65 -2.29 7.34
C GLU A 483 -9.92 -2.49 8.83
N TYR A 484 -9.22 -3.44 9.44
CA TYR A 484 -9.34 -3.74 10.86
C TYR A 484 -7.97 -4.11 11.46
N GLY A 485 -7.46 -3.27 12.33
CA GLY A 485 -6.14 -3.48 12.94
C GLY A 485 -5.03 -3.52 11.87
N ASN A 486 -4.33 -4.64 11.81
CA ASN A 486 -3.27 -4.87 10.82
C ASN A 486 -3.74 -5.48 9.50
N ILE A 487 -5.05 -5.67 9.32
CA ILE A 487 -5.63 -6.19 8.08
C ILE A 487 -6.00 -5.01 7.19
N THR A 488 -5.59 -5.08 5.95
CA THR A 488 -5.96 -4.14 4.87
C THR A 488 -6.06 -4.93 3.57
N SER A 489 -6.67 -4.35 2.54
CA SER A 489 -6.70 -4.93 1.21
C SER A 489 -6.29 -3.90 0.15
N VAL A 490 -5.98 -4.40 -1.05
CA VAL A 490 -5.70 -3.53 -2.19
C VAL A 490 -6.93 -2.67 -2.52
N GLY A 491 -8.13 -3.23 -2.38
CA GLY A 491 -9.39 -2.52 -2.65
C GLY A 491 -9.67 -1.37 -1.68
N THR A 492 -9.37 -1.54 -0.39
CA THR A 492 -9.54 -0.45 0.60
C THR A 492 -8.62 0.73 0.32
N LEU A 493 -7.38 0.47 -0.14
CA LEU A 493 -6.45 1.52 -0.56
C LEU A 493 -6.94 2.27 -1.80
N ILE A 494 -7.51 1.56 -2.77
CA ILE A 494 -8.08 2.20 -3.97
C ILE A 494 -9.27 3.08 -3.57
N ALA A 495 -10.13 2.61 -2.66
CA ALA A 495 -11.24 3.39 -2.14
C ALA A 495 -10.79 4.66 -1.42
N ALA A 496 -9.78 4.57 -0.55
CA ALA A 496 -9.17 5.73 0.11
C ALA A 496 -8.55 6.71 -0.90
N GLY A 497 -7.90 6.19 -1.95
CA GLY A 497 -7.32 6.99 -3.02
C GLY A 497 -8.36 7.73 -3.87
N GLN A 498 -9.53 7.14 -4.10
CA GLN A 498 -10.60 7.76 -4.87
C GLN A 498 -11.07 9.09 -4.27
N GLN A 499 -11.22 9.14 -2.96
CA GLN A 499 -11.66 10.36 -2.24
C GLN A 499 -10.65 11.50 -2.35
N ASN A 500 -9.39 11.17 -2.59
CA ASN A 500 -8.26 12.11 -2.62
C ASN A 500 -7.64 12.28 -4.01
N LEU A 501 -8.31 11.82 -5.07
CA LEU A 501 -7.74 11.73 -6.42
C LEU A 501 -7.26 13.09 -6.97
N MET A 502 -7.95 14.17 -6.63
CA MET A 502 -7.61 15.53 -7.09
C MET A 502 -6.33 16.08 -6.44
N TYR A 503 -6.04 15.69 -5.19
CA TYR A 503 -4.93 16.26 -4.42
C TYR A 503 -3.77 15.30 -4.24
N ALA A 504 -4.07 14.00 -4.15
CA ALA A 504 -3.10 12.95 -3.87
C ALA A 504 -3.34 11.71 -4.74
N PRO A 505 -3.22 11.82 -6.09
CA PRO A 505 -3.53 10.72 -7.01
C PRO A 505 -2.66 9.49 -6.80
N TYR A 506 -1.46 9.62 -6.24
CA TYR A 506 -0.55 8.51 -5.96
C TYR A 506 -1.14 7.49 -4.96
N ILE A 507 -2.09 7.89 -4.09
CA ILE A 507 -2.76 6.98 -3.16
C ILE A 507 -3.51 5.88 -3.92
N ALA A 508 -4.17 6.23 -5.04
CA ALA A 508 -4.84 5.27 -5.92
C ALA A 508 -3.88 4.65 -6.95
N LEU A 509 -2.88 5.40 -7.43
CA LEU A 509 -2.02 5.01 -8.54
C LEU A 509 -1.24 3.72 -8.24
N PHE A 510 -0.59 3.62 -7.07
CA PHE A 510 0.23 2.45 -6.72
C PHE A 510 -0.59 1.17 -6.57
N PRO A 511 -1.73 1.14 -5.83
CA PRO A 511 -2.54 -0.07 -5.75
C PRO A 511 -3.22 -0.41 -7.09
N CYS A 512 -3.62 0.59 -7.90
CA CYS A 512 -4.14 0.33 -9.25
C CYS A 512 -3.06 -0.27 -10.16
N ALA A 513 -1.85 0.28 -10.16
CA ALA A 513 -0.73 -0.27 -10.93
C ALA A 513 -0.41 -1.71 -10.53
N PHE A 514 -0.39 -2.01 -9.23
CA PHE A 514 -0.24 -3.36 -8.72
C PHE A 514 -1.31 -4.30 -9.27
N LEU A 515 -2.58 -3.90 -9.20
CA LEU A 515 -3.71 -4.71 -9.67
C LEU A 515 -3.65 -4.95 -11.19
N VAL A 516 -3.34 -3.91 -11.97
CA VAL A 516 -3.20 -4.00 -13.44
C VAL A 516 -2.07 -4.96 -13.82
N LEU A 517 -0.90 -4.83 -13.19
CA LEU A 517 0.24 -5.71 -13.42
C LEU A 517 -0.10 -7.16 -13.06
N LEU A 518 -0.79 -7.37 -11.94
CA LEU A 518 -1.23 -8.68 -11.49
C LEU A 518 -2.19 -9.32 -12.51
N MET A 519 -3.25 -8.60 -12.90
CA MET A 519 -4.26 -9.11 -13.84
C MET A 519 -3.66 -9.43 -15.20
N LEU A 520 -2.84 -8.52 -15.75
CA LEU A 520 -2.18 -8.72 -17.04
C LEU A 520 -1.25 -9.94 -17.00
N SER A 521 -0.44 -10.05 -15.95
CA SER A 521 0.50 -11.15 -15.80
C SER A 521 -0.20 -12.50 -15.63
N PHE A 522 -1.24 -12.59 -14.82
CA PHE A 522 -2.00 -13.84 -14.68
C PHE A 522 -2.73 -14.23 -15.96
N ASN A 523 -3.25 -13.29 -16.75
CA ASN A 523 -3.87 -13.58 -18.04
C ASN A 523 -2.85 -14.15 -19.03
N LEU A 524 -1.67 -13.53 -19.16
CA LEU A 524 -0.60 -14.02 -20.03
C LEU A 524 -0.05 -15.39 -19.55
N PHE A 525 0.11 -15.56 -18.26
CA PHE A 525 0.53 -16.82 -17.64
C PHE A 525 -0.47 -17.93 -17.89
N GLY A 526 -1.78 -17.66 -17.68
CA GLY A 526 -2.86 -18.62 -17.90
C GLY A 526 -3.00 -19.05 -19.36
N ASN A 527 -2.84 -18.12 -20.30
CA ASN A 527 -2.80 -18.45 -21.72
C ASN A 527 -1.59 -19.34 -22.06
N GLY A 528 -0.41 -19.01 -21.53
CA GLY A 528 0.77 -19.85 -21.69
C GLY A 528 0.64 -21.25 -21.08
N LEU A 529 -0.03 -21.37 -19.93
CA LEU A 529 -0.39 -22.68 -19.37
C LEU A 529 -1.36 -23.45 -20.28
N ARG A 530 -2.39 -22.78 -20.81
CA ARG A 530 -3.37 -23.39 -21.71
C ARG A 530 -2.66 -23.97 -22.93
N ASP A 531 -1.77 -23.21 -23.57
CA ASP A 531 -1.00 -23.66 -24.74
C ASP A 531 -0.07 -24.81 -24.38
N ALA A 532 0.62 -24.73 -23.24
CA ALA A 532 1.55 -25.74 -22.78
C ALA A 532 0.86 -27.11 -22.50
N PHE A 533 -0.35 -27.07 -21.95
CA PHE A 533 -1.13 -28.26 -21.63
C PHE A 533 -2.04 -28.74 -22.78
N ASN A 534 -2.09 -28.03 -23.89
CA ASN A 534 -2.96 -28.42 -25.02
C ASN A 534 -2.44 -29.72 -25.66
N PRO A 535 -3.26 -30.80 -25.71
CA PRO A 535 -2.85 -32.07 -26.29
C PRO A 535 -2.66 -32.03 -27.81
N SER A 536 -3.36 -31.12 -28.53
CA SER A 536 -3.29 -31.04 -30.00
C SER A 536 -1.96 -30.51 -30.51
N LEU A 537 -1.16 -29.85 -29.67
CA LEU A 537 0.17 -29.37 -30.02
C LEU A 537 1.28 -30.43 -29.81
N ARG A 538 0.92 -31.66 -29.43
CA ARG A 538 1.88 -32.75 -29.16
C ARG A 538 2.60 -33.31 -30.41
N GLY A 539 2.09 -33.04 -31.60
CA GLY A 539 2.62 -33.63 -32.86
C GLY A 539 3.18 -32.64 -33.85
N SER A 540 3.22 -31.35 -33.55
CA SER A 540 3.66 -30.31 -34.50
C SER A 540 5.07 -29.76 -34.23
N GLU A 541 5.86 -30.41 -33.39
CA GLU A 541 7.20 -29.94 -32.97
C GLU A 541 8.35 -30.84 -33.50
N ASP A 542 8.20 -31.47 -34.66
CA ASP A 542 9.33 -32.07 -35.39
C ASP A 542 9.82 -31.16 -36.51
#